data_a302271514a0fc36d0208499e0ca02a2
#
_entry.id   a302271514a0fc36d0208499e0ca02a2
#
_cell.length_a   1.000
_cell.length_b   1.000
_cell.length_c   1.000
_cell.angle_alpha   90.00
_cell.angle_beta   90.00
_cell.angle_gamma   90.00
#
_symmetry.space_group_name_H-M   'P 1'
#
loop_
_entity.id
_entity.type
_entity.pdbx_description
1 polymer ?
#
loop_
_entity_poly.entity_id
_entity_poly.type
_entity_poly.pdbx_seq_one_letter_code
_entity_poly.pdbx_strand_id
1 'polypeptide(L)'
;HLVEELESQFSSLQGKIGKAKDTYIANHQKDYDRARRSVEISRKRLNSARKSAAGAAEKFSRTGSLAAQYQLKKARAAAVLLGESLMEAKEIMSTAKEKLSSARPFEKKLAARAKALAVFEKEWDKKQKLAEKAKAKRAADRKKAAKNKAKAGKS
;
A
#
# COMPACT_ATOMS: atom_id res chain seq x y z
N HIS A 1 -10.35 33.27 -10.67
CA HIS A 1 -9.67 34.00 -9.61
C HIS A 1 -8.48 33.21 -9.08
N LEU A 2 -7.36 33.87 -8.77
CA LEU A 2 -6.09 33.18 -8.42
C LEU A 2 -6.22 32.30 -7.19
N VAL A 3 -6.90 32.73 -6.14
CA VAL A 3 -7.07 31.94 -4.91
C VAL A 3 -7.89 30.69 -5.16
N GLU A 4 -8.95 30.79 -5.91
CA GLU A 4 -9.82 29.64 -6.28
C GLU A 4 -9.08 28.64 -7.13
N GLU A 5 -8.24 29.11 -8.06
CA GLU A 5 -7.39 28.25 -8.89
C GLU A 5 -6.37 27.49 -8.03
N LEU A 6 -5.73 28.16 -7.08
CA LEU A 6 -4.78 27.53 -6.16
C LEU A 6 -5.45 26.49 -5.26
N GLU A 7 -6.64 26.77 -4.75
CA GLU A 7 -7.41 25.78 -3.97
C GLU A 7 -7.79 24.56 -4.79
N SER A 8 -8.21 24.77 -6.05
CA SER A 8 -8.52 23.69 -6.98
C SER A 8 -7.27 22.84 -7.27
N GLN A 9 -6.12 23.48 -7.50
CA GLN A 9 -4.85 22.79 -7.69
C GLN A 9 -4.43 22.00 -6.46
N PHE A 10 -4.64 22.56 -5.28
CA PHE A 10 -4.34 21.89 -4.01
C PHE A 10 -5.19 20.61 -3.84
N SER A 11 -6.50 20.70 -4.05
CA SER A 11 -7.40 19.54 -4.02
C SER A 11 -7.01 18.46 -5.02
N SER A 12 -6.67 18.87 -6.24
CA SER A 12 -6.20 17.96 -7.29
C SER A 12 -4.89 17.28 -6.89
N LEU A 13 -3.96 18.03 -6.31
CA LEU A 13 -2.67 17.51 -5.86
C LEU A 13 -2.84 16.50 -4.72
N GLN A 14 -3.74 16.76 -3.77
CA GLN A 14 -4.08 15.82 -2.71
C GLN A 14 -4.61 14.49 -3.25
N GLY A 15 -5.48 14.53 -4.25
CA GLY A 15 -5.97 13.34 -4.93
C GLY A 15 -4.86 12.56 -5.61
N LYS A 16 -3.93 13.25 -6.27
CA LYS A 16 -2.76 12.65 -6.91
C LYS A 16 -1.82 12.00 -5.89
N ILE A 17 -1.57 12.65 -4.76
CA ILE A 17 -0.75 12.11 -3.67
C ILE A 17 -1.38 10.82 -3.13
N GLY A 18 -2.70 10.80 -2.90
CA GLY A 18 -3.42 9.62 -2.43
C GLY A 18 -3.29 8.45 -3.39
N LYS A 19 -3.49 8.67 -4.68
CA LYS A 19 -3.33 7.64 -5.72
C LYS A 19 -1.89 7.15 -5.84
N ALA A 20 -0.92 8.06 -5.82
CA ALA A 20 0.49 7.72 -5.88
C ALA A 20 0.91 6.88 -4.67
N LYS A 21 0.43 7.22 -3.48
CA LYS A 21 0.65 6.44 -2.26
C LYS A 21 0.09 5.02 -2.40
N ASP A 22 -1.16 4.88 -2.83
CA ASP A 22 -1.81 3.58 -2.98
C ASP A 22 -1.07 2.69 -3.99
N THR A 23 -0.64 3.27 -5.11
CA THR A 23 0.16 2.56 -6.11
C THR A 23 1.52 2.13 -5.55
N TYR A 24 2.19 3.01 -4.82
CA TYR A 24 3.49 2.73 -4.20
C TYR A 24 3.40 1.56 -3.22
N ILE A 25 2.43 1.59 -2.31
CA ILE A 25 2.22 0.51 -1.33
C ILE A 25 1.82 -0.79 -2.02
N ALA A 26 0.90 -0.73 -2.99
CA ALA A 26 0.47 -1.91 -3.75
C ALA A 26 1.63 -2.57 -4.51
N ASN A 27 2.53 -1.78 -5.09
CA ASN A 27 3.70 -2.30 -5.80
C ASN A 27 4.67 -3.01 -4.83
N HIS A 28 4.94 -2.43 -3.67
CA HIS A 28 5.78 -3.07 -2.65
C HIS A 28 5.14 -4.34 -2.09
N GLN A 29 3.83 -4.36 -1.91
CA GLN A 29 3.10 -5.55 -1.49
C GLN A 29 3.19 -6.66 -2.56
N LYS A 30 3.03 -6.32 -3.82
CA LYS A 30 3.19 -7.28 -4.95
C LYS A 30 4.61 -7.86 -5.00
N ASP A 31 5.61 -7.03 -4.83
CA ASP A 31 7.01 -7.47 -4.82
C ASP A 31 7.28 -8.45 -3.68
N TYR A 32 6.76 -8.16 -2.50
CA TYR A 32 6.87 -9.05 -1.35
C TYR A 32 6.14 -10.37 -1.57
N ASP A 33 4.92 -10.35 -2.09
CA ASP A 33 4.13 -11.56 -2.38
C ASP A 33 4.80 -12.43 -3.44
N ARG A 34 5.39 -11.82 -4.46
CA ARG A 34 6.18 -12.49 -5.48
C ARG A 34 7.41 -13.16 -4.87
N ALA A 35 8.12 -12.45 -4.03
CA ALA A 35 9.30 -12.96 -3.34
C ALA A 35 8.96 -14.14 -2.44
N ARG A 36 7.85 -14.07 -1.70
CA ARG A 36 7.35 -15.20 -0.89
C ARG A 36 7.09 -16.44 -1.73
N ARG A 37 6.39 -16.28 -2.84
CA ARG A 37 6.11 -17.40 -3.76
C ARG A 37 7.38 -18.00 -4.32
N SER A 38 8.36 -17.17 -4.68
CA SER A 38 9.67 -17.62 -5.16
C SER A 38 10.41 -18.45 -4.11
N VAL A 39 10.36 -18.05 -2.84
CA VAL A 39 10.94 -18.82 -1.73
C VAL A 39 10.25 -20.18 -1.58
N GLU A 40 8.93 -20.23 -1.64
CA GLU A 40 8.18 -21.50 -1.56
C GLU A 40 8.53 -22.46 -2.71
N ILE A 41 8.59 -21.96 -3.92
CA ILE A 41 8.97 -22.74 -5.10
C ILE A 41 10.40 -23.26 -4.96
N SER A 42 11.31 -22.41 -4.51
CA SER A 42 12.72 -22.79 -4.31
C SER A 42 12.88 -23.85 -3.22
N ARG A 43 12.11 -23.76 -2.14
CA ARG A 43 12.07 -24.79 -1.08
C ARG A 43 11.59 -26.15 -1.61
N LYS A 44 10.52 -26.16 -2.37
CA LYS A 44 9.98 -27.38 -2.97
C LYS A 44 10.97 -28.03 -3.93
N ARG A 45 11.63 -27.22 -4.76
CA ARG A 45 12.67 -27.69 -5.68
C ARG A 45 13.86 -28.28 -4.93
N LEU A 46 14.31 -27.61 -3.88
CA LEU A 46 15.41 -28.10 -3.05
C LEU A 46 15.05 -29.41 -2.36
N ASN A 47 13.86 -29.51 -1.79
CA ASN A 47 13.39 -30.73 -1.14
C ASN A 47 13.31 -31.92 -2.13
N SER A 48 12.82 -31.67 -3.35
CA SER A 48 12.80 -32.67 -4.41
C SER A 48 14.22 -33.10 -4.81
N ALA A 49 15.14 -32.15 -4.96
CA ALA A 49 16.54 -32.43 -5.28
C ALA A 49 17.24 -33.22 -4.18
N ARG A 50 16.97 -32.92 -2.91
CA ARG A 50 17.50 -33.67 -1.77
C ARG A 50 16.98 -35.10 -1.73
N LYS A 51 15.70 -35.32 -2.02
CA LYS A 51 15.12 -36.66 -2.15
C LYS A 51 15.76 -37.43 -3.29
N SER A 52 15.97 -36.79 -4.44
CA SER A 52 16.66 -37.41 -5.58
C SER A 52 18.09 -37.78 -5.22
N ALA A 53 18.82 -36.93 -4.54
CA ALA A 53 20.18 -37.21 -4.08
C ALA A 53 20.21 -38.36 -3.07
N ALA A 54 19.25 -38.43 -2.14
CA ALA A 54 19.13 -39.53 -1.19
C ALA A 54 18.85 -40.87 -1.92
N GLY A 55 17.95 -40.88 -2.90
CA GLY A 55 17.68 -42.06 -3.74
C GLY A 55 18.89 -42.50 -4.55
N ALA A 56 19.64 -41.55 -5.11
CA ALA A 56 20.86 -41.83 -5.85
C ALA A 56 21.96 -42.39 -4.92
N ALA A 57 22.07 -41.88 -3.70
CA ALA A 57 22.99 -42.41 -2.68
C ALA A 57 22.69 -43.84 -2.30
N GLU A 58 21.42 -44.17 -2.10
CA GLU A 58 20.96 -45.52 -1.81
C GLU A 58 21.24 -46.48 -2.96
N LYS A 59 20.97 -46.07 -4.19
CA LYS A 59 21.26 -46.86 -5.39
C LYS A 59 22.78 -47.13 -5.55
N PHE A 60 23.62 -46.13 -5.30
CA PHE A 60 25.06 -46.28 -5.32
C PHE A 60 25.53 -47.22 -4.20
N SER A 61 24.97 -47.13 -3.03
CA SER A 61 25.26 -48.02 -1.90
C SER A 61 24.96 -49.47 -2.22
N ARG A 62 23.89 -49.75 -2.99
CA ARG A 62 23.50 -51.11 -3.39
C ARG A 62 24.31 -51.66 -4.58
N THR A 63 24.58 -50.87 -5.59
CA THR A 63 25.17 -51.30 -6.85
C THR A 63 26.66 -51.10 -6.95
N GLY A 64 27.22 -50.08 -6.30
CA GLY A 64 28.62 -49.69 -6.37
C GLY A 64 29.10 -49.34 -7.78
N SER A 65 28.20 -49.14 -8.74
CA SER A 65 28.56 -48.93 -10.14
C SER A 65 29.05 -47.50 -10.39
N LEU A 66 29.91 -47.31 -11.41
CA LEU A 66 30.41 -46.01 -11.83
C LEU A 66 29.26 -45.11 -12.31
N ALA A 67 28.29 -45.68 -13.00
CA ALA A 67 27.10 -44.95 -13.45
C ALA A 67 26.30 -44.39 -12.28
N ALA A 68 26.08 -45.19 -11.20
CA ALA A 68 25.40 -44.77 -9.99
C ALA A 68 26.19 -43.70 -9.23
N GLN A 69 27.51 -43.80 -9.20
CA GLN A 69 28.39 -42.77 -8.60
C GLN A 69 28.29 -41.45 -9.35
N TYR A 70 28.27 -41.48 -10.66
CA TYR A 70 28.08 -40.27 -11.49
C TYR A 70 26.73 -39.62 -11.25
N GLN A 71 25.64 -40.40 -11.21
CA GLN A 71 24.29 -39.90 -10.94
C GLN A 71 24.19 -39.27 -9.54
N LEU A 72 24.83 -39.88 -8.52
CA LEU A 72 24.86 -39.32 -7.17
C LEU A 72 25.57 -37.96 -7.14
N LYS A 73 26.73 -37.90 -7.80
CA LYS A 73 27.53 -36.66 -7.90
C LYS A 73 26.73 -35.53 -8.55
N LYS A 74 26.04 -35.85 -9.65
CA LYS A 74 25.17 -34.94 -10.39
C LYS A 74 23.98 -34.48 -9.53
N ALA A 75 23.33 -35.38 -8.82
CA ALA A 75 22.18 -35.07 -7.93
C ALA A 75 22.59 -34.17 -6.76
N ARG A 76 23.75 -34.43 -6.14
CA ARG A 76 24.30 -33.59 -5.07
C ARG A 76 24.66 -32.19 -5.59
N ALA A 77 25.26 -32.07 -6.75
CA ALA A 77 25.56 -30.78 -7.37
C ALA A 77 24.30 -29.97 -7.65
N ALA A 78 23.24 -30.63 -8.16
CA ALA A 78 21.96 -29.99 -8.38
C ALA A 78 21.32 -29.48 -7.06
N ALA A 79 21.41 -30.28 -5.98
CA ALA A 79 20.91 -29.86 -4.68
C ALA A 79 21.66 -28.66 -4.10
N VAL A 80 22.99 -28.58 -4.31
CA VAL A 80 23.79 -27.42 -3.89
C VAL A 80 23.36 -26.15 -4.63
N LEU A 81 23.19 -26.22 -5.94
CA LEU A 81 22.75 -25.08 -6.77
C LEU A 81 21.34 -24.60 -6.36
N LEU A 82 20.43 -25.51 -6.07
CA LEU A 82 19.08 -25.17 -5.61
C LEU A 82 19.08 -24.61 -4.20
N GLY A 83 20.02 -25.03 -3.36
CA GLY A 83 20.24 -24.42 -2.04
C GLY A 83 20.70 -22.98 -2.14
N GLU A 84 21.61 -22.67 -3.05
CA GLU A 84 22.07 -21.31 -3.35
C GLU A 84 20.92 -20.45 -3.88
N SER A 85 20.12 -20.98 -4.80
CA SER A 85 18.92 -20.30 -5.32
C SER A 85 17.91 -19.98 -4.22
N LEU A 86 17.73 -20.88 -3.26
CA LEU A 86 16.86 -20.63 -2.10
C LEU A 86 17.39 -19.49 -1.22
N MET A 87 18.70 -19.45 -1.00
CA MET A 87 19.32 -18.36 -0.22
C MET A 87 19.13 -17.01 -0.91
N GLU A 88 19.35 -16.94 -2.22
CA GLU A 88 19.11 -15.73 -3.01
C GLU A 88 17.64 -15.29 -2.94
N ALA A 89 16.71 -16.23 -3.08
CA ALA A 89 15.27 -15.96 -2.97
C ALA A 89 14.91 -15.42 -1.59
N LYS A 90 15.49 -15.93 -0.52
CA LYS A 90 15.30 -15.43 0.86
C LYS A 90 15.84 -14.02 1.04
N GLU A 91 16.99 -13.70 0.45
CA GLU A 91 17.55 -12.34 0.50
C GLU A 91 16.65 -11.34 -0.23
N ILE A 92 16.14 -11.70 -1.40
CA ILE A 92 15.20 -10.87 -2.16
C ILE A 92 13.91 -10.65 -1.36
N MET A 93 13.39 -11.69 -0.71
CA MET A 93 12.21 -11.58 0.16
C MET A 93 12.48 -10.67 1.35
N SER A 94 13.63 -10.79 1.99
CA SER A 94 14.03 -9.93 3.13
C SER A 94 14.10 -8.46 2.71
N THR A 95 14.72 -8.17 1.57
CA THR A 95 14.79 -6.82 1.00
C THR A 95 13.39 -6.26 0.68
N ALA A 96 12.54 -7.07 0.07
CA ALA A 96 11.16 -6.67 -0.25
C ALA A 96 10.35 -6.39 1.02
N LYS A 97 10.53 -7.20 2.06
CA LYS A 97 9.90 -7.01 3.37
C LYS A 97 10.35 -5.70 4.03
N GLU A 98 11.64 -5.39 3.98
CA GLU A 98 12.19 -4.13 4.51
C GLU A 98 11.62 -2.91 3.79
N LYS A 99 11.55 -2.96 2.46
CA LYS A 99 10.97 -1.88 1.65
C LYS A 99 9.50 -1.66 1.98
N LEU A 100 8.73 -2.73 2.12
CA LEU A 100 7.32 -2.66 2.51
C LEU A 100 7.18 -2.08 3.92
N SER A 101 7.98 -2.53 4.88
CA SER A 101 7.99 -2.01 6.26
C SER A 101 8.36 -0.53 6.31
N SER A 102 9.33 -0.10 5.50
CA SER A 102 9.74 1.31 5.41
C SER A 102 8.68 2.20 4.76
N ALA A 103 7.83 1.64 3.92
CA ALA A 103 6.73 2.35 3.28
C ALA A 103 5.54 2.59 4.23
N ARG A 104 5.33 1.74 5.23
CA ARG A 104 4.21 1.82 6.16
C ARG A 104 4.13 3.11 6.98
N PRO A 105 5.21 3.63 7.57
CA PRO A 105 5.16 4.92 8.27
C PRO A 105 4.75 6.08 7.35
N PHE A 106 5.22 6.07 6.12
CA PHE A 106 4.85 7.06 5.11
C PHE A 106 3.36 6.98 4.76
N GLU A 107 2.83 5.77 4.56
CA GLU A 107 1.40 5.51 4.38
C GLU A 107 0.57 6.07 5.53
N LYS A 108 0.97 5.77 6.78
CA LYS A 108 0.30 6.26 7.99
C LYS A 108 0.32 7.79 8.07
N LYS A 109 1.44 8.41 7.76
CA LYS A 109 1.57 9.87 7.74
C LYS A 109 0.60 10.51 6.73
N LEU A 110 0.55 9.99 5.51
CA LEU A 110 -0.34 10.52 4.47
C LEU A 110 -1.81 10.27 4.78
N ALA A 111 -2.16 9.11 5.35
CA ALA A 111 -3.51 8.80 5.79
C ALA A 111 -3.96 9.72 6.93
N ALA A 112 -3.09 9.98 7.91
CA ALA A 112 -3.37 10.91 9.01
C ALA A 112 -3.57 12.35 8.50
N ARG A 113 -2.75 12.79 7.55
CA ARG A 113 -2.90 14.10 6.89
C ARG A 113 -4.23 14.22 6.17
N ALA A 114 -4.58 13.23 5.36
CA ALA A 114 -5.84 13.21 4.62
C ALA A 114 -7.06 13.25 5.57
N LYS A 115 -7.01 12.50 6.66
CA LYS A 115 -8.04 12.50 7.69
C LYS A 115 -8.19 13.85 8.37
N ALA A 116 -7.08 14.48 8.75
CA ALA A 116 -7.06 15.81 9.36
C ALA A 116 -7.65 16.87 8.43
N LEU A 117 -7.31 16.82 7.15
CA LEU A 117 -7.85 17.73 6.14
C LEU A 117 -9.34 17.51 5.92
N ALA A 118 -9.81 16.27 5.88
CA ALA A 118 -11.24 15.95 5.77
C ALA A 118 -12.05 16.47 6.96
N VAL A 119 -11.54 16.34 8.17
CA VAL A 119 -12.15 16.89 9.38
C VAL A 119 -12.20 18.42 9.31
N PHE A 120 -11.10 19.05 8.92
CA PHE A 120 -11.03 20.51 8.75
C PHE A 120 -12.07 21.01 7.74
N GLU A 121 -12.16 20.41 6.56
CA GLU A 121 -13.13 20.77 5.52
C GLU A 121 -14.58 20.64 6.02
N LYS A 122 -14.87 19.57 6.72
CA LYS A 122 -16.20 19.34 7.30
C LYS A 122 -16.59 20.39 8.33
N GLU A 123 -15.67 20.74 9.21
CA GLU A 123 -15.89 21.78 10.22
C GLU A 123 -16.04 23.16 9.59
N TRP A 124 -15.22 23.47 8.61
CA TRP A 124 -15.29 24.72 7.85
C TRP A 124 -16.65 24.87 7.15
N ASP A 125 -17.11 23.85 6.45
CA ASP A 125 -18.41 23.84 5.78
C ASP A 125 -19.56 24.05 6.76
N LYS A 126 -19.51 23.44 7.93
CA LYS A 126 -20.50 23.67 8.99
C LYS A 126 -20.52 25.14 9.43
N LYS A 127 -19.37 25.74 9.66
CA LYS A 127 -19.26 27.15 10.03
C LYS A 127 -19.81 28.06 8.94
N GLN A 128 -19.54 27.78 7.69
CA GLN A 128 -20.04 28.56 6.55
C GLN A 128 -21.56 28.46 6.44
N LYS A 129 -22.14 27.29 6.60
CA LYS A 129 -23.59 27.09 6.60
C LYS A 129 -24.28 27.83 7.74
N LEU A 130 -23.70 27.81 8.94
CA LEU A 130 -24.21 28.56 10.07
C LEU A 130 -24.14 30.07 9.84
N ALA A 131 -23.05 30.57 9.28
CA ALA A 131 -22.88 31.97 8.92
C ALA A 131 -23.91 32.42 7.87
N GLU A 132 -24.17 31.61 6.86
CA GLU A 132 -25.20 31.88 5.84
C GLU A 132 -26.61 31.92 6.43
N LYS A 133 -26.95 30.95 7.30
CA LYS A 133 -28.22 30.94 8.04
C LYS A 133 -28.38 32.18 8.90
N ALA A 134 -27.32 32.60 9.60
CA ALA A 134 -27.34 33.81 10.43
C ALA A 134 -27.57 35.07 9.57
N LYS A 135 -26.92 35.17 8.41
CA LYS A 135 -27.14 36.26 7.45
C LYS A 135 -28.57 36.28 6.90
N ALA A 136 -29.08 35.12 6.53
CA ALA A 136 -30.46 34.99 6.03
C ALA A 136 -31.47 35.37 7.09
N LYS A 137 -31.27 34.98 8.34
CA LYS A 137 -32.12 35.37 9.46
C LYS A 137 -32.10 36.88 9.73
N ARG A 138 -30.91 37.48 9.73
CA ARG A 138 -30.74 38.95 9.87
C ARG A 138 -31.42 39.71 8.74
N ALA A 139 -31.32 39.24 7.50
CA ALA A 139 -31.99 39.85 6.35
C ALA A 139 -33.50 39.74 6.45
N ALA A 140 -34.03 38.60 6.92
CA ALA A 140 -35.46 38.41 7.16
C ALA A 140 -35.97 39.30 8.29
N ASP A 141 -35.23 39.42 9.38
CA ASP A 141 -35.57 40.30 10.52
C ASP A 141 -35.56 41.78 10.10
N ARG A 142 -34.60 42.21 9.27
CA ARG A 142 -34.56 43.57 8.71
C ARG A 142 -35.75 43.83 7.82
N LYS A 143 -36.20 42.91 7.00
CA LYS A 143 -37.40 43.03 6.17
C LYS A 143 -38.65 43.13 7.01
N LYS A 144 -38.77 42.33 8.09
CA LYS A 144 -39.86 42.42 9.05
C LYS A 144 -39.89 43.76 9.76
N ALA A 145 -38.78 44.25 10.26
CA ALA A 145 -38.64 45.54 10.90
C ALA A 145 -39.04 46.68 9.95
N ALA A 146 -38.59 46.66 8.69
CA ALA A 146 -38.97 47.64 7.68
C ALA A 146 -40.46 47.61 7.35
N LYS A 147 -41.08 46.41 7.27
CA LYS A 147 -42.54 46.26 7.09
C LYS A 147 -43.33 46.77 8.27
N ASN A 148 -42.92 46.48 9.48
CA ASN A 148 -43.59 46.97 10.70
C ASN A 148 -43.45 48.48 10.84
N LYS A 149 -42.32 49.07 10.49
CA LYS A 149 -42.10 50.52 10.49
C LYS A 149 -42.95 51.22 9.42
N ALA A 150 -43.12 50.64 8.25
CA ALA A 150 -44.01 51.15 7.22
C ALA A 150 -45.48 51.10 7.62
N LYS A 151 -45.92 50.02 8.29
CA LYS A 151 -47.27 49.90 8.84
C LYS A 151 -47.54 50.91 9.96
N ALA A 152 -46.58 51.14 10.84
CA ALA A 152 -46.71 52.15 11.93
C ALA A 152 -46.75 53.58 11.38
N GLY A 153 -46.08 53.87 10.27
CA GLY A 153 -46.10 55.19 9.62
C GLY A 153 -47.38 55.48 8.83
N LYS A 154 -48.23 54.49 8.56
CA LYS A 154 -49.53 54.64 7.85
C LYS A 154 -50.74 54.83 8.74
N SER A 155 -50.60 54.68 10.04
CA SER A 155 -51.61 54.93 11.04
C SER A 155 -51.42 56.32 11.67
#